data_2fbac64cfc7e20c069ddd7e419ae4b58
#
_entry.id   2fbac64cfc7e20c069ddd7e419ae4b58
#
_cell.length_a   1.000
_cell.length_b   1.000
_cell.length_c   1.000
_cell.angle_alpha   90.00
_cell.angle_beta   90.00
_cell.angle_gamma   90.00
#
_symmetry.space_group_name_H-M   'P 1'
#
loop_
_entity.id
_entity.type
_entity.pdbx_description
1 polymer ?
#
loop_
_entity_poly.entity_id
_entity_poly.type
_entity_poly.pdbx_seq_one_letter_code
_entity_poly.pdbx_strand_id
1 'polypeptide(L)'
;MKKLLGIIVLGLIWSNVSIAQITEDQINYGIKQCQNDKQQFNASKMNAKNYNLFCECYIRSMMSLLNAEEMAYQKKYQKPSQKYINGAQRIKSKCI
;
A
#
# COMPACT_ATOMS: atom_id res chain seq x y z
N MET A 1 -12.63 -6.78 -0.96
CA MET A 1 -11.90 -6.87 0.30
C MET A 1 -10.49 -6.35 0.18
N LYS A 2 -9.74 -6.82 -0.81
CA LYS A 2 -8.40 -6.28 -1.05
C LYS A 2 -8.41 -4.79 -1.32
N LYS A 3 -9.44 -4.32 -2.01
CA LYS A 3 -9.61 -2.89 -2.28
C LYS A 3 -9.91 -2.10 -1.02
N LEU A 4 -10.59 -2.72 -0.08
CA LEU A 4 -10.92 -2.07 1.18
C LEU A 4 -9.69 -1.78 2.01
N LEU A 5 -8.77 -2.71 2.06
CA LEU A 5 -7.52 -2.52 2.79
C LEU A 5 -6.73 -1.36 2.22
N GLY A 6 -6.64 -1.27 0.90
CA GLY A 6 -5.95 -0.16 0.25
C GLY A 6 -6.61 1.18 0.55
N ILE A 7 -7.93 1.21 0.53
CA ILE A 7 -8.69 2.44 0.82
C ILE A 7 -8.49 2.86 2.27
N ILE A 8 -8.50 1.92 3.19
CA ILE A 8 -8.30 2.22 4.61
C ILE A 8 -6.91 2.83 4.84
N VAL A 9 -5.89 2.24 4.23
CA VAL A 9 -4.53 2.76 4.37
C VAL A 9 -4.44 4.18 3.82
N LEU A 10 -5.00 4.41 2.66
CA LEU A 10 -5.00 5.75 2.05
C LEU A 10 -5.78 6.74 2.91
N GLY A 11 -6.91 6.32 3.45
CA GLY A 11 -7.71 7.16 4.31
C GLY A 11 -6.99 7.57 5.57
N LEU A 12 -6.25 6.65 6.18
CA LEU A 12 -5.46 6.94 7.37
C LEU A 12 -4.37 7.96 7.07
N ILE A 13 -3.69 7.80 5.96
CA ILE A 13 -2.67 8.75 5.53
C ILE A 13 -3.28 10.13 5.33
N TRP A 14 -4.39 10.20 4.67
CA TRP A 14 -5.05 11.47 4.39
C TRP A 14 -5.58 12.17 5.62
N SER A 15 -6.04 11.41 6.60
CA SER A 15 -6.59 12.00 7.81
C SER A 15 -5.50 12.50 8.76
N ASN A 16 -4.30 11.94 8.68
CA ASN A 16 -3.24 12.26 9.63
C ASN A 16 -2.10 13.10 9.05
N VAL A 17 -2.04 13.22 7.72
CA VAL A 17 -0.91 13.87 7.07
C VAL A 17 -1.41 14.98 6.17
N SER A 18 -1.08 16.18 6.54
CA SER A 18 -1.36 17.34 5.70
C SER A 18 -0.30 17.51 4.64
N ILE A 19 0.80 16.78 4.72
CA ILE A 19 1.94 16.95 3.86
C ILE A 19 2.37 15.62 3.28
N ALA A 20 3.12 15.75 2.26
CA ALA A 20 3.47 14.74 1.32
C ALA A 20 4.46 13.69 1.76
N GLN A 21 5.03 13.76 2.94
CA GLN A 21 6.03 12.78 3.34
C GLN A 21 5.45 11.65 4.13
N ILE A 22 5.68 10.43 3.65
CA ILE A 22 5.32 9.23 4.38
C ILE A 22 6.49 8.83 5.25
N THR A 23 6.24 8.70 6.54
CA THR A 23 7.27 8.37 7.51
C THR A 23 7.51 6.86 7.56
N GLU A 24 8.64 6.47 8.13
CA GLU A 24 8.96 5.07 8.33
C GLU A 24 7.92 4.39 9.23
N ASP A 25 7.38 5.12 10.20
CA ASP A 25 6.34 4.58 11.08
C ASP A 25 5.07 4.25 10.30
N GLN A 26 4.71 5.08 9.34
CA GLN A 26 3.56 4.82 8.49
C GLN A 26 3.79 3.60 7.60
N ILE A 27 4.99 3.44 7.07
CA ILE A 27 5.36 2.28 6.27
C ILE A 27 5.25 1.03 7.12
N ASN A 28 5.82 1.04 8.31
CA ASN A 28 5.79 -0.11 9.22
C ASN A 28 4.36 -0.46 9.61
N TYR A 29 3.52 0.55 9.82
CA TYR A 29 2.10 0.31 10.12
C TYR A 29 1.42 -0.42 8.96
N GLY A 30 1.66 0.03 7.75
CA GLY A 30 1.10 -0.61 6.55
C GLY A 30 1.58 -2.05 6.38
N ILE A 31 2.87 -2.29 6.65
CA ILE A 31 3.42 -3.64 6.58
C ILE A 31 2.73 -4.57 7.58
N LYS A 32 2.54 -4.12 8.81
CA LYS A 32 1.85 -4.92 9.81
C LYS A 32 0.40 -5.20 9.42
N GLN A 33 -0.29 -4.22 8.86
CA GLN A 33 -1.65 -4.41 8.40
C GLN A 33 -1.71 -5.48 7.32
N CYS A 34 -0.78 -5.46 6.38
CA CYS A 34 -0.69 -6.47 5.34
C CYS A 34 -0.41 -7.86 5.94
N GLN A 35 0.56 -7.94 6.84
CA GLN A 35 0.96 -9.21 7.43
C GLN A 35 -0.12 -9.84 8.29
N ASN A 36 -0.99 -9.03 8.87
CA ASN A 36 -2.08 -9.49 9.73
C ASN A 36 -3.36 -9.78 8.96
N ASP A 37 -3.37 -9.56 7.67
CA ASP A 37 -4.53 -9.83 6.83
C ASP A 37 -4.58 -11.31 6.49
N LYS A 38 -5.27 -12.09 7.31
CA LYS A 38 -5.35 -13.55 7.15
C LYS A 38 -6.06 -13.93 5.86
N GLN A 39 -7.03 -13.17 5.45
CA GLN A 39 -7.77 -13.46 4.23
C GLN A 39 -6.88 -13.34 3.01
N GLN A 40 -6.09 -12.29 2.95
CA GLN A 40 -5.14 -12.10 1.86
C GLN A 40 -4.02 -13.14 1.91
N PHE A 41 -3.56 -13.46 3.12
CA PHE A 41 -2.55 -14.49 3.28
C PHE A 41 -3.02 -15.83 2.73
N ASN A 42 -4.24 -16.23 3.09
CA ASN A 42 -4.80 -17.48 2.60
C ASN A 42 -4.98 -17.48 1.10
N ALA A 43 -5.41 -16.34 0.54
CA ALA A 43 -5.61 -16.20 -0.90
C ALA A 43 -4.30 -16.25 -1.68
N SER A 44 -3.20 -15.83 -1.07
CA SER A 44 -1.90 -15.80 -1.73
C SER A 44 -1.31 -17.20 -1.93
N LYS A 45 -1.69 -18.16 -1.08
CA LYS A 45 -1.14 -19.52 -1.06
C LYS A 45 0.36 -19.57 -0.78
N MET A 46 0.89 -18.51 -0.17
CA MET A 46 2.30 -18.45 0.24
C MET A 46 2.44 -19.00 1.65
N ASN A 47 3.66 -19.47 1.99
CA ASN A 47 3.95 -19.75 3.39
C ASN A 47 4.13 -18.43 4.14
N ALA A 48 4.12 -18.51 5.49
CA ALA A 48 4.15 -17.31 6.31
C ALA A 48 5.39 -16.45 6.06
N LYS A 49 6.55 -17.10 5.93
CA LYS A 49 7.80 -16.39 5.72
C LYS A 49 7.77 -15.60 4.41
N ASN A 50 7.37 -16.27 3.34
CA ASN A 50 7.33 -15.63 2.03
C ASN A 50 6.26 -14.54 1.97
N TYR A 51 5.13 -14.76 2.61
CA TYR A 51 4.08 -13.76 2.65
C TYR A 51 4.54 -12.50 3.40
N ASN A 52 5.24 -12.68 4.52
CA ASN A 52 5.74 -11.54 5.29
C ASN A 52 6.74 -10.74 4.47
N LEU A 53 7.62 -11.41 3.73
CA LEU A 53 8.57 -10.73 2.85
C LEU A 53 7.86 -10.01 1.71
N PHE A 54 6.81 -10.63 1.17
CA PHE A 54 6.01 -9.99 0.14
C PHE A 54 5.35 -8.71 0.67
N CYS A 55 4.77 -8.77 1.87
CA CYS A 55 4.14 -7.60 2.46
C CYS A 55 5.13 -6.45 2.64
N GLU A 56 6.33 -6.77 3.12
CA GLU A 56 7.35 -5.76 3.31
C GLU A 56 7.74 -5.12 1.97
N CYS A 57 8.02 -5.92 0.96
CA CYS A 57 8.36 -5.44 -0.36
C CYS A 57 7.23 -4.61 -0.96
N TYR A 58 6.02 -5.14 -0.92
CA TYR A 58 4.86 -4.54 -1.54
C TYR A 58 4.52 -3.18 -0.91
N ILE A 59 4.44 -3.15 0.41
CA ILE A 59 4.04 -1.92 1.11
C ILE A 59 5.10 -0.84 0.96
N ARG A 60 6.38 -1.17 1.10
CA ARG A 60 7.45 -0.18 0.93
C ARG A 60 7.43 0.40 -0.48
N SER A 61 7.25 -0.44 -1.47
CA SER A 61 7.22 0.02 -2.85
C SER A 61 5.98 0.85 -3.14
N MET A 62 4.82 0.43 -2.62
CA MET A 62 3.59 1.18 -2.80
C MET A 62 3.66 2.54 -2.14
N MET A 63 4.25 2.61 -0.95
CA MET A 63 4.39 3.89 -0.26
C MET A 63 5.32 4.84 -1.00
N SER A 64 6.32 4.31 -1.70
CA SER A 64 7.19 5.17 -2.51
C SER A 64 6.48 5.72 -3.74
N LEU A 65 5.45 5.04 -4.24
CA LEU A 65 4.61 5.57 -5.31
C LEU A 65 3.68 6.68 -4.82
N LEU A 66 3.38 6.68 -3.54
CA LEU A 66 2.46 7.64 -2.95
C LEU A 66 3.22 8.91 -2.58
N ASN A 67 3.75 9.57 -3.59
CA ASN A 67 4.49 10.82 -3.42
C ASN A 67 3.53 12.01 -3.32
N ALA A 68 4.09 13.21 -3.19
CA ALA A 68 3.31 14.44 -3.04
C ALA A 68 2.33 14.64 -4.18
N GLU A 69 2.81 14.38 -5.38
CA GLU A 69 2.00 14.56 -6.60
C GLU A 69 0.82 13.60 -6.61
N GLU A 70 1.07 12.34 -6.26
CA GLU A 70 0.02 11.34 -6.24
C GLU A 70 -1.00 11.62 -5.14
N MET A 71 -0.52 12.03 -3.97
CA MET A 71 -1.41 12.39 -2.87
C MET A 71 -2.32 13.55 -3.25
N ALA A 72 -1.77 14.55 -3.92
CA ALA A 72 -2.55 15.69 -4.39
C ALA A 72 -3.60 15.25 -5.41
N TYR A 73 -3.21 14.35 -6.31
CA TYR A 73 -4.12 13.82 -7.32
C TYR A 73 -5.29 13.08 -6.66
N GLN A 74 -4.98 12.19 -5.71
CA GLN A 74 -6.02 11.41 -5.05
C GLN A 74 -6.94 12.28 -4.23
N LYS A 75 -6.41 13.32 -3.60
CA LYS A 75 -7.22 14.25 -2.84
C LYS A 75 -8.18 15.02 -3.76
N LYS A 76 -7.72 15.42 -4.94
CA LYS A 76 -8.52 16.19 -5.87
C LYS A 76 -9.59 15.36 -6.56
N TYR A 77 -9.24 14.17 -7.01
CA TYR A 77 -10.11 13.34 -7.84
C TYR A 77 -10.75 12.18 -7.09
N GLN A 78 -10.39 11.96 -5.84
CA GLN A 78 -10.93 10.89 -5.00
C GLN A 78 -10.69 9.50 -5.57
N LYS A 79 -9.61 9.34 -6.33
CA LYS A 79 -9.22 8.06 -6.92
C LYS A 79 -7.74 8.07 -7.25
N PRO A 80 -7.10 6.89 -7.32
CA PRO A 80 -5.68 6.83 -7.72
C PRO A 80 -5.53 7.19 -9.18
N SER A 81 -4.36 7.74 -9.52
CA SER A 81 -4.04 8.03 -10.92
C SER A 81 -3.74 6.73 -11.68
N GLN A 82 -3.81 6.80 -13.00
CA GLN A 82 -3.47 5.64 -13.83
C GLN A 82 -2.00 5.24 -13.63
N LYS A 83 -1.13 6.21 -13.45
CA LYS A 83 0.28 5.97 -13.17
C LYS A 83 0.47 5.16 -11.90
N TYR A 84 -0.29 5.49 -10.85
CA TYR A 84 -0.26 4.77 -9.59
C TYR A 84 -0.75 3.34 -9.76
N ILE A 85 -1.86 3.17 -10.49
CA ILE A 85 -2.43 1.85 -10.74
C ILE A 85 -1.44 0.97 -11.50
N ASN A 86 -0.83 1.52 -12.54
CA ASN A 86 0.15 0.77 -13.34
C ASN A 86 1.38 0.41 -12.52
N GLY A 87 1.84 1.34 -11.68
CA GLY A 87 2.95 1.10 -10.78
C GLY A 87 2.66 0.00 -9.77
N ALA A 88 1.43 0.00 -9.25
CA ALA A 88 1.02 -1.03 -8.29
C ALA A 88 1.06 -2.42 -8.89
N GLN A 89 0.62 -2.55 -10.14
CA GLN A 89 0.65 -3.85 -10.83
C GLN A 89 2.07 -4.34 -11.04
N ARG A 90 2.98 -3.44 -11.41
CA ARG A 90 4.39 -3.81 -11.57
C ARG A 90 5.02 -4.22 -10.26
N ILE A 91 4.71 -3.52 -9.19
CA ILE A 91 5.23 -3.83 -7.87
C ILE A 91 4.74 -5.20 -7.40
N LYS A 92 3.48 -5.49 -7.63
CA LYS A 92 2.91 -6.79 -7.25
C LYS A 92 3.67 -7.93 -7.92
N SER A 93 3.94 -7.79 -9.22
CA SER A 93 4.70 -8.79 -9.95
C SER A 93 6.14 -8.90 -9.47
N LYS A 94 6.76 -7.77 -9.14
CA LYS A 94 8.14 -7.72 -8.71
C LYS A 94 8.34 -8.33 -7.33
N CYS A 95 7.38 -8.18 -6.43
CA CYS A 95 7.51 -8.63 -5.05
C CYS A 95 7.11 -10.08 -4.82
N ILE A 96 6.56 -10.75 -5.83
CA ILE A 96 6.21 -12.17 -5.74
C ILE A 96 7.47 -13.08 -5.98
#